data_bf1c65d4dc0399068087647c800fa9b6
#
_entry.id   bf1c65d4dc0399068087647c800fa9b6
#
_cell.length_a   1.000
_cell.length_b   1.000
_cell.length_c   1.000
_cell.angle_alpha   90.00
_cell.angle_beta   90.00
_cell.angle_gamma   90.00
#
_symmetry.space_group_name_H-M   'P 1'
#
loop_
_entity.id
_entity.type
_entity.pdbx_description
1 polymer ?
#
loop_
_entity_poly.entity_id
_entity_poly.type
_entity_poly.pdbx_seq_one_letter_code
_entity_poly.pdbx_strand_id
1 'polypeptide(L)'
;MTDNSHSDIMIETEGLSKYYGDFIAVEDLTFSIKRGEVVAFLGPNGAGKSTTMKMLTGYLAPSTGTAKICGLEVADNRDEVANRIGYLPENGPLYEEMTPISLLNFFADARSIEASQKASRIEKVIDQCALQTVLNKPIGKLSRGFRQRVGMANVLLHEPDVLIMDEPTAGLDPNQVLEVRKTIKGLGKTILLSTHILQEVPEVADRIILINHGRLI
;
A
#
# COMPACT_ATOMS: atom_id res chain seq x y z
N MET A 1 -22.46 27.46 6.09
CA MET A 1 -21.04 27.07 5.89
C MET A 1 -20.97 25.61 6.27
N THR A 2 -21.13 24.73 5.32
CA THR A 2 -21.05 23.27 5.52
C THR A 2 -19.59 22.93 5.70
N ASP A 3 -19.27 22.30 6.82
CA ASP A 3 -17.93 21.88 7.24
C ASP A 3 -17.33 20.91 6.18
N ASN A 4 -16.38 21.41 5.41
CA ASN A 4 -15.70 20.70 4.32
C ASN A 4 -14.56 19.80 4.83
N SER A 5 -14.45 19.58 6.17
CA SER A 5 -13.37 18.85 6.80
C SER A 5 -13.40 17.33 6.58
N HIS A 6 -14.59 16.76 6.31
CA HIS A 6 -14.75 15.31 6.09
C HIS A 6 -14.34 14.85 4.68
N SER A 7 -14.31 15.75 3.69
CA SER A 7 -13.96 15.39 2.30
C SER A 7 -12.44 15.15 2.07
N ASP A 8 -11.62 15.46 3.07
CA ASP A 8 -10.16 15.38 2.96
C ASP A 8 -9.55 14.14 3.64
N ILE A 9 -10.35 13.38 4.39
CA ILE A 9 -9.89 12.13 5.05
C ILE A 9 -9.99 10.97 4.06
N MET A 10 -8.84 10.31 3.84
CA MET A 10 -8.72 9.21 2.88
C MET A 10 -8.70 7.84 3.55
N ILE A 11 -8.17 7.74 4.77
CA ILE A 11 -8.22 6.54 5.60
C ILE A 11 -8.72 6.96 6.98
N GLU A 12 -9.69 6.23 7.52
CA GLU A 12 -10.23 6.45 8.86
C GLU A 12 -10.47 5.11 9.54
N THR A 13 -10.13 5.03 10.82
CA THR A 13 -10.44 3.87 11.68
C THR A 13 -11.04 4.35 12.98
N GLU A 14 -12.05 3.62 13.48
CA GLU A 14 -12.70 3.89 14.75
C GLU A 14 -12.79 2.58 15.55
N GLY A 15 -12.04 2.47 16.65
CA GLY A 15 -12.05 1.31 17.54
C GLY A 15 -11.65 0.00 16.86
N LEU A 16 -10.88 0.05 15.76
CA LEU A 16 -10.60 -1.09 14.91
C LEU A 16 -9.81 -2.16 15.67
N SER A 17 -10.37 -3.37 15.80
CA SER A 17 -9.77 -4.44 16.60
C SER A 17 -9.83 -5.79 15.89
N LYS A 18 -8.85 -6.64 16.19
CA LYS A 18 -8.79 -8.04 15.71
C LYS A 18 -8.32 -8.98 16.76
N TYR A 19 -9.17 -9.97 17.04
CA TYR A 19 -8.94 -11.05 18.01
C TYR A 19 -8.90 -12.39 17.31
N TYR A 20 -8.03 -13.29 17.76
CA TYR A 20 -7.95 -14.70 17.36
C TYR A 20 -8.02 -15.57 18.63
N GLY A 21 -9.24 -15.92 19.04
CA GLY A 21 -9.47 -16.49 20.35
C GLY A 21 -9.00 -15.52 21.43
N ASP A 22 -8.12 -15.98 22.32
CA ASP A 22 -7.54 -15.17 23.39
C ASP A 22 -6.38 -14.26 22.93
N PHE A 23 -5.92 -14.43 21.71
CA PHE A 23 -4.81 -13.61 21.17
C PHE A 23 -5.34 -12.30 20.59
N ILE A 24 -4.87 -11.19 21.14
CA ILE A 24 -5.17 -9.84 20.69
C ILE A 24 -4.10 -9.42 19.66
N ALA A 25 -4.48 -9.42 18.39
CA ALA A 25 -3.58 -8.98 17.32
C ALA A 25 -3.57 -7.46 17.16
N VAL A 26 -4.74 -6.83 17.31
CA VAL A 26 -4.97 -5.38 17.21
C VAL A 26 -6.11 -5.02 18.13
N GLU A 27 -6.02 -3.90 18.85
CA GLU A 27 -7.04 -3.44 19.78
C GLU A 27 -7.20 -1.92 19.76
N ASP A 28 -8.44 -1.50 19.53
CA ASP A 28 -8.91 -0.11 19.64
C ASP A 28 -8.08 0.92 18.83
N LEU A 29 -7.76 0.59 17.57
CA LEU A 29 -7.06 1.54 16.72
C LEU A 29 -8.01 2.61 16.18
N THR A 30 -7.76 3.85 16.56
CA THR A 30 -8.49 5.03 16.08
C THR A 30 -7.51 6.06 15.53
N PHE A 31 -7.52 6.26 14.21
CA PHE A 31 -6.68 7.25 13.52
C PHE A 31 -7.28 7.64 12.16
N SER A 32 -6.79 8.74 11.61
CA SER A 32 -7.14 9.18 10.26
C SER A 32 -5.92 9.63 9.47
N ILE A 33 -5.99 9.54 8.14
CA ILE A 33 -4.96 9.99 7.20
C ILE A 33 -5.63 10.88 6.15
N LYS A 34 -5.04 12.06 5.93
CA LYS A 34 -5.56 13.05 4.99
C LYS A 34 -5.07 12.81 3.57
N ARG A 35 -5.75 13.42 2.62
CA ARG A 35 -5.36 13.40 1.20
C ARG A 35 -3.94 13.91 0.99
N GLY A 36 -3.14 13.14 0.24
CA GLY A 36 -1.76 13.49 -0.09
C GLY A 36 -0.76 13.28 1.05
N GLU A 37 -1.21 12.85 2.24
CA GLU A 37 -0.33 12.59 3.38
C GLU A 37 0.37 11.22 3.22
N VAL A 38 1.66 11.17 3.49
CA VAL A 38 2.44 9.93 3.60
C VAL A 38 2.66 9.62 5.07
N VAL A 39 2.05 8.54 5.55
CA VAL A 39 2.11 8.13 6.95
C VAL A 39 2.88 6.83 7.11
N ALA A 40 3.86 6.83 8.01
CA ALA A 40 4.57 5.62 8.42
C ALA A 40 3.89 4.98 9.63
N PHE A 41 3.50 3.72 9.48
CA PHE A 41 2.97 2.89 10.57
C PHE A 41 4.13 2.09 11.16
N LEU A 42 4.74 2.64 12.23
CA LEU A 42 5.99 2.17 12.80
C LEU A 42 5.75 1.27 14.02
N GLY A 43 6.41 0.12 14.06
CA GLY A 43 6.37 -0.77 15.21
C GLY A 43 7.18 -2.04 14.99
N PRO A 44 7.52 -2.77 16.07
CA PRO A 44 8.28 -4.02 15.95
C PRO A 44 7.52 -5.10 15.20
N ASN A 45 8.21 -6.19 14.84
CA ASN A 45 7.55 -7.36 14.27
C ASN A 45 6.55 -7.94 15.27
N GLY A 46 5.37 -8.32 14.77
CA GLY A 46 4.26 -8.77 15.62
C GLY A 46 3.44 -7.67 16.31
N ALA A 47 3.74 -6.38 16.07
CA ALA A 47 2.99 -5.28 16.67
C ALA A 47 1.55 -5.09 16.14
N GLY A 48 1.14 -5.81 15.08
CA GLY A 48 -0.19 -5.70 14.48
C GLY A 48 -0.24 -4.93 13.16
N LYS A 49 0.90 -4.47 12.61
CA LYS A 49 0.99 -3.66 11.38
C LYS A 49 0.28 -4.34 10.19
N SER A 50 0.74 -5.52 9.79
CA SER A 50 0.17 -6.24 8.64
C SER A 50 -1.29 -6.66 8.86
N THR A 51 -1.68 -6.94 10.11
CA THR A 51 -3.09 -7.22 10.47
C THR A 51 -3.96 -5.99 10.22
N THR A 52 -3.50 -4.82 10.65
CA THR A 52 -4.19 -3.55 10.40
C THR A 52 -4.33 -3.27 8.91
N MET A 53 -3.24 -3.42 8.14
CA MET A 53 -3.29 -3.22 6.69
C MET A 53 -4.24 -4.17 5.98
N LYS A 54 -4.29 -5.45 6.39
CA LYS A 54 -5.26 -6.41 5.85
C LYS A 54 -6.71 -6.06 6.17
N MET A 55 -6.97 -5.43 7.33
CA MET A 55 -8.32 -4.94 7.65
C MET A 55 -8.70 -3.72 6.80
N LEU A 56 -7.78 -2.77 6.64
CA LEU A 56 -7.98 -1.59 5.78
C LEU A 56 -8.21 -1.94 4.30
N THR A 57 -7.62 -3.03 3.83
CA THR A 57 -7.78 -3.49 2.45
C THR A 57 -8.97 -4.41 2.22
N GLY A 58 -9.76 -4.70 3.27
CA GLY A 58 -10.90 -5.63 3.19
C GLY A 58 -10.51 -7.11 3.07
N TYR A 59 -9.19 -7.42 3.10
CA TYR A 59 -8.71 -8.80 3.05
C TYR A 59 -9.03 -9.58 4.33
N LEU A 60 -9.13 -8.88 5.46
CA LEU A 60 -9.43 -9.43 6.77
C LEU A 60 -10.58 -8.62 7.40
N ALA A 61 -11.65 -9.28 7.82
CA ALA A 61 -12.70 -8.62 8.57
C ALA A 61 -12.23 -8.29 10.00
N PRO A 62 -12.51 -7.09 10.53
CA PRO A 62 -12.28 -6.76 11.93
C PRO A 62 -13.16 -7.60 12.85
N SER A 63 -12.76 -7.75 14.12
CA SER A 63 -13.59 -8.33 15.17
C SER A 63 -14.56 -7.30 15.74
N THR A 64 -14.11 -6.05 15.89
CA THR A 64 -14.92 -4.88 16.29
C THR A 64 -14.34 -3.60 15.66
N GLY A 65 -15.13 -2.52 15.69
CA GLY A 65 -14.75 -1.24 15.12
C GLY A 65 -14.93 -1.18 13.60
N THR A 66 -14.61 -0.05 13.00
CA THR A 66 -14.83 0.22 11.58
C THR A 66 -13.57 0.77 10.91
N ALA A 67 -13.49 0.59 9.60
CA ALA A 67 -12.49 1.22 8.74
C ALA A 67 -13.17 1.80 7.50
N LYS A 68 -12.77 3.02 7.11
CA LYS A 68 -13.25 3.70 5.91
C LYS A 68 -12.09 4.08 5.01
N ILE A 69 -12.27 3.91 3.71
CA ILE A 69 -11.36 4.35 2.66
C ILE A 69 -12.13 5.30 1.73
N CYS A 70 -11.62 6.52 1.55
CA CYS A 70 -12.28 7.56 0.74
C CYS A 70 -13.75 7.78 1.14
N GLY A 71 -14.06 7.69 2.46
CA GLY A 71 -15.40 7.80 3.01
C GLY A 71 -16.28 6.55 2.91
N LEU A 72 -15.82 5.48 2.24
CA LEU A 72 -16.54 4.22 2.06
C LEU A 72 -16.17 3.25 3.18
N GLU A 73 -17.16 2.69 3.86
CA GLU A 73 -16.93 1.64 4.85
C GLU A 73 -16.44 0.36 4.16
N VAL A 74 -15.28 -0.14 4.61
CA VAL A 74 -14.58 -1.27 3.97
C VAL A 74 -15.40 -2.56 4.02
N ALA A 75 -16.13 -2.78 5.12
CA ALA A 75 -16.92 -4.00 5.32
C ALA A 75 -18.06 -4.12 4.29
N ASP A 76 -18.69 -3.01 3.96
CA ASP A 76 -19.89 -2.95 3.14
C ASP A 76 -19.60 -2.69 1.65
N ASN A 77 -18.43 -2.10 1.33
CA ASN A 77 -18.10 -1.61 -0.02
C ASN A 77 -16.81 -2.20 -0.57
N ARG A 78 -16.56 -3.51 -0.37
CA ARG A 78 -15.26 -4.15 -0.67
C ARG A 78 -14.77 -3.92 -2.10
N ASP A 79 -15.63 -4.09 -3.09
CA ASP A 79 -15.26 -3.96 -4.50
C ASP A 79 -14.92 -2.51 -4.86
N GLU A 80 -15.70 -1.56 -4.34
CA GLU A 80 -15.45 -0.14 -4.59
C GLU A 80 -14.17 0.32 -3.89
N VAL A 81 -13.94 -0.10 -2.64
CA VAL A 81 -12.70 0.13 -1.89
C VAL A 81 -11.51 -0.48 -2.62
N ALA A 82 -11.61 -1.71 -3.14
CA ALA A 82 -10.53 -2.37 -3.90
C ALA A 82 -10.15 -1.61 -5.18
N ASN A 83 -11.07 -0.84 -5.76
CA ASN A 83 -10.79 0.04 -6.89
C ASN A 83 -10.11 1.35 -6.49
N ARG A 84 -10.27 1.78 -5.23
CA ARG A 84 -9.68 3.00 -4.67
C ARG A 84 -8.29 2.80 -4.08
N ILE A 85 -7.91 1.55 -3.78
CA ILE A 85 -6.64 1.23 -3.11
C ILE A 85 -5.68 0.47 -4.02
N GLY A 86 -4.39 0.76 -3.86
CA GLY A 86 -3.30 -0.09 -4.30
C GLY A 86 -2.65 -0.74 -3.06
N TYR A 87 -2.72 -2.06 -2.94
CA TYR A 87 -2.11 -2.77 -1.82
C TYR A 87 -0.85 -3.51 -2.27
N LEU A 88 0.28 -3.18 -1.66
CA LEU A 88 1.56 -3.85 -1.84
C LEU A 88 1.91 -4.61 -0.55
N PRO A 89 1.67 -5.92 -0.47
CA PRO A 89 2.09 -6.72 0.69
C PRO A 89 3.62 -6.92 0.69
N GLU A 90 4.21 -7.20 1.84
CA GLU A 90 5.66 -7.43 2.01
C GLU A 90 6.22 -8.46 1.02
N ASN A 91 5.52 -9.58 0.88
CA ASN A 91 5.86 -10.66 -0.03
C ASN A 91 4.74 -10.84 -1.06
N GLY A 92 4.51 -9.80 -1.87
CA GLY A 92 3.50 -9.85 -2.92
C GLY A 92 3.80 -10.96 -3.94
N PRO A 93 2.82 -11.82 -4.26
CA PRO A 93 3.01 -12.84 -5.28
C PRO A 93 3.20 -12.17 -6.64
N LEU A 94 4.38 -12.33 -7.21
CA LEU A 94 4.68 -11.99 -8.59
C LEU A 94 4.81 -13.29 -9.37
N TYR A 95 4.30 -13.31 -10.60
CA TYR A 95 4.49 -14.44 -11.51
C TYR A 95 5.95 -14.42 -12.01
N GLU A 96 6.81 -15.23 -11.41
CA GLU A 96 8.26 -15.21 -11.64
C GLU A 96 8.67 -15.52 -13.08
N GLU A 97 7.85 -16.29 -13.81
CA GLU A 97 8.08 -16.65 -15.22
C GLU A 97 7.69 -15.53 -16.18
N MET A 98 6.82 -14.60 -15.75
CA MET A 98 6.42 -13.45 -16.58
C MET A 98 7.53 -12.38 -16.59
N THR A 99 7.50 -11.58 -17.64
CA THR A 99 8.27 -10.33 -17.67
C THR A 99 7.44 -9.18 -17.10
N PRO A 100 8.07 -8.07 -16.59
CA PRO A 100 7.33 -6.91 -16.13
C PRO A 100 6.29 -6.42 -17.12
N ILE A 101 6.64 -6.30 -18.40
CA ILE A 101 5.69 -5.82 -19.41
C ILE A 101 4.51 -6.79 -19.60
N SER A 102 4.76 -8.11 -19.57
CA SER A 102 3.69 -9.11 -19.67
C SER A 102 2.77 -9.08 -18.46
N LEU A 103 3.33 -8.92 -17.25
CA LEU A 103 2.59 -8.79 -16.01
C LEU A 103 1.66 -7.56 -16.03
N LEU A 104 2.20 -6.39 -16.41
CA LEU A 104 1.42 -5.15 -16.47
C LEU A 104 0.28 -5.24 -17.49
N ASN A 105 0.54 -5.84 -18.66
CA ASN A 105 -0.51 -6.08 -19.65
C ASN A 105 -1.61 -7.01 -19.11
N PHE A 106 -1.23 -8.11 -18.46
CA PHE A 106 -2.16 -9.06 -17.86
C PHE A 106 -3.07 -8.40 -16.82
N PHE A 107 -2.49 -7.62 -15.90
CA PHE A 107 -3.28 -6.94 -14.87
C PHE A 107 -4.09 -5.76 -15.41
N ALA A 108 -3.64 -5.09 -16.46
CA ALA A 108 -4.44 -4.09 -17.15
C ALA A 108 -5.73 -4.70 -17.73
N ASP A 109 -5.62 -5.88 -18.35
CA ASP A 109 -6.79 -6.62 -18.88
C ASP A 109 -7.67 -7.14 -17.73
N ALA A 110 -7.07 -7.75 -16.70
CA ALA A 110 -7.81 -8.28 -15.55
C ALA A 110 -8.60 -7.20 -14.78
N ARG A 111 -8.10 -5.94 -14.78
CA ARG A 111 -8.79 -4.78 -14.19
C ARG A 111 -9.70 -4.06 -15.18
N SER A 112 -9.90 -4.59 -16.37
CA SER A 112 -10.75 -4.01 -17.42
C SER A 112 -10.39 -2.55 -17.75
N ILE A 113 -9.07 -2.23 -17.73
CA ILE A 113 -8.59 -0.92 -18.18
C ILE A 113 -8.88 -0.77 -19.67
N GLU A 114 -9.54 0.32 -20.04
CA GLU A 114 -9.92 0.58 -21.43
C GLU A 114 -8.71 0.53 -22.38
N ALA A 115 -8.88 -0.09 -23.54
CA ALA A 115 -7.82 -0.26 -24.53
C ALA A 115 -7.17 1.07 -24.94
N SER A 116 -7.94 2.14 -24.98
CA SER A 116 -7.48 3.53 -25.28
C SER A 116 -6.52 4.08 -24.21
N GLN A 117 -6.63 3.64 -22.94
CA GLN A 117 -5.84 4.12 -21.80
C GLN A 117 -4.71 3.16 -21.42
N LYS A 118 -4.82 1.87 -21.82
CA LYS A 118 -3.93 0.80 -21.39
C LYS A 118 -2.45 1.13 -21.64
N ALA A 119 -2.12 1.51 -22.86
CA ALA A 119 -0.73 1.79 -23.24
C ALA A 119 -0.14 2.95 -22.43
N SER A 120 -0.85 4.07 -22.29
CA SER A 120 -0.40 5.24 -21.56
C SER A 120 -0.26 4.99 -20.06
N ARG A 121 -1.16 4.19 -19.46
CA ARG A 121 -1.06 3.83 -18.04
C ARG A 121 0.14 2.91 -17.78
N ILE A 122 0.38 1.92 -18.66
CA ILE A 122 1.55 1.05 -18.56
C ILE A 122 2.85 1.86 -18.68
N GLU A 123 2.95 2.73 -19.67
CA GLU A 123 4.11 3.62 -19.84
C GLU A 123 4.35 4.47 -18.59
N LYS A 124 3.30 5.11 -18.08
CA LYS A 124 3.37 5.93 -16.87
C LYS A 124 3.94 5.18 -15.67
N VAL A 125 3.45 3.95 -15.38
CA VAL A 125 3.94 3.20 -14.21
C VAL A 125 5.34 2.64 -14.45
N ILE A 126 5.73 2.33 -15.68
CA ILE A 126 7.10 1.97 -16.04
C ILE A 126 8.06 3.12 -15.69
N ASP A 127 7.69 4.35 -16.07
CA ASP A 127 8.51 5.54 -15.79
C ASP A 127 8.56 5.85 -14.29
N GLN A 128 7.41 5.85 -13.62
CA GLN A 128 7.33 6.11 -12.17
C GLN A 128 8.16 5.12 -11.35
N CYS A 129 8.20 3.85 -11.77
CA CYS A 129 8.93 2.79 -11.06
C CYS A 129 10.32 2.49 -11.65
N ALA A 130 10.78 3.26 -12.64
CA ALA A 130 12.08 3.11 -13.30
C ALA A 130 12.37 1.67 -13.75
N LEU A 131 11.46 1.08 -14.55
CA LEU A 131 11.52 -0.30 -14.99
C LEU A 131 12.08 -0.51 -16.41
N GLN A 132 12.42 0.56 -17.13
CA GLN A 132 12.80 0.55 -18.56
C GLN A 132 13.88 -0.49 -18.89
N THR A 133 14.86 -0.69 -18.00
CA THR A 133 16.01 -1.58 -18.24
C THR A 133 15.72 -3.05 -18.05
N VAL A 134 14.55 -3.40 -17.48
CA VAL A 134 14.22 -4.79 -17.08
C VAL A 134 12.93 -5.33 -17.68
N LEU A 135 12.24 -4.57 -18.53
CA LEU A 135 10.89 -4.87 -19.04
C LEU A 135 10.75 -6.27 -19.64
N ASN A 136 11.78 -6.78 -20.31
CA ASN A 136 11.78 -8.06 -21.01
C ASN A 136 12.53 -9.16 -20.27
N LYS A 137 12.97 -8.93 -19.01
CA LYS A 137 13.62 -9.97 -18.20
C LYS A 137 12.59 -10.70 -17.35
N PRO A 138 12.65 -12.03 -17.20
CA PRO A 138 11.79 -12.75 -16.26
C PRO A 138 11.90 -12.18 -14.85
N ILE A 139 10.77 -11.99 -14.18
CA ILE A 139 10.68 -11.37 -12.85
C ILE A 139 11.50 -12.14 -11.82
N GLY A 140 11.51 -13.49 -11.90
CA GLY A 140 12.32 -14.34 -11.02
C GLY A 140 13.83 -14.13 -11.14
N LYS A 141 14.31 -13.53 -12.26
CA LYS A 141 15.73 -13.18 -12.46
C LYS A 141 16.08 -11.74 -12.06
N LEU A 142 15.12 -10.98 -11.56
CA LEU A 142 15.34 -9.60 -11.11
C LEU A 142 15.86 -9.58 -9.67
N SER A 143 16.60 -8.51 -9.32
CA SER A 143 16.94 -8.23 -7.92
C SER A 143 15.68 -7.99 -7.10
N ARG A 144 15.76 -8.14 -5.77
CA ARG A 144 14.64 -7.89 -4.88
C ARG A 144 14.07 -6.46 -5.05
N GLY A 145 14.93 -5.46 -5.20
CA GLY A 145 14.51 -4.07 -5.44
C GLY A 145 13.76 -3.89 -6.76
N PHE A 146 14.17 -4.56 -7.83
CA PHE A 146 13.41 -4.54 -9.08
C PHE A 146 12.07 -5.26 -8.94
N ARG A 147 12.01 -6.41 -8.26
CA ARG A 147 10.72 -7.09 -7.99
C ARG A 147 9.78 -6.20 -7.19
N GLN A 148 10.29 -5.49 -6.17
CA GLN A 148 9.50 -4.54 -5.39
C GLN A 148 8.94 -3.43 -6.27
N ARG A 149 9.75 -2.84 -7.16
CA ARG A 149 9.30 -1.81 -8.11
C ARG A 149 8.29 -2.34 -9.13
N VAL A 150 8.42 -3.59 -9.58
CA VAL A 150 7.40 -4.25 -10.42
C VAL A 150 6.08 -4.40 -9.66
N GLY A 151 6.13 -4.81 -8.39
CA GLY A 151 4.95 -4.84 -7.51
C GLY A 151 4.30 -3.46 -7.36
N MET A 152 5.11 -2.41 -7.16
CA MET A 152 4.61 -1.03 -7.09
C MET A 152 3.95 -0.60 -8.41
N ALA A 153 4.57 -0.87 -9.56
CA ALA A 153 3.99 -0.55 -10.87
C ALA A 153 2.63 -1.24 -11.07
N ASN A 154 2.53 -2.51 -10.65
CA ASN A 154 1.27 -3.26 -10.73
C ASN A 154 0.15 -2.64 -9.88
N VAL A 155 0.44 -2.23 -8.63
CA VAL A 155 -0.58 -1.63 -7.76
C VAL A 155 -0.91 -0.18 -8.12
N LEU A 156 -0.08 0.50 -8.91
CA LEU A 156 -0.31 1.84 -9.43
C LEU A 156 -1.11 1.86 -10.74
N LEU A 157 -1.18 0.74 -11.45
CA LEU A 157 -1.68 0.64 -12.82
C LEU A 157 -3.13 1.13 -12.99
N HIS A 158 -3.98 0.92 -11.98
CA HIS A 158 -5.39 1.37 -11.97
C HIS A 158 -5.59 2.76 -11.38
N GLU A 159 -4.49 3.49 -11.09
CA GLU A 159 -4.48 4.85 -10.54
C GLU A 159 -5.22 4.99 -9.21
N PRO A 160 -4.92 4.20 -8.19
CA PRO A 160 -5.61 4.23 -6.91
C PRO A 160 -5.52 5.60 -6.23
N ASP A 161 -6.50 5.94 -5.40
CA ASP A 161 -6.49 7.16 -4.58
C ASP A 161 -5.57 7.01 -3.36
N VAL A 162 -5.49 5.79 -2.81
CA VAL A 162 -4.74 5.43 -1.60
C VAL A 162 -3.80 4.26 -1.90
N LEU A 163 -2.58 4.35 -1.37
CA LEU A 163 -1.61 3.24 -1.39
C LEU A 163 -1.37 2.72 0.01
N ILE A 164 -1.48 1.41 0.18
CA ILE A 164 -1.13 0.71 1.42
C ILE A 164 0.04 -0.21 1.10
N MET A 165 1.18 -0.01 1.78
CA MET A 165 2.42 -0.73 1.52
C MET A 165 2.94 -1.39 2.79
N ASP A 166 3.04 -2.72 2.78
CA ASP A 166 3.55 -3.47 3.94
C ASP A 166 5.05 -3.72 3.76
N GLU A 167 5.87 -3.08 4.61
CA GLU A 167 7.34 -3.19 4.64
C GLU A 167 8.00 -3.00 3.24
N PRO A 168 7.74 -1.89 2.51
CA PRO A 168 8.15 -1.76 1.11
C PRO A 168 9.66 -1.77 0.88
N THR A 169 10.47 -1.57 1.92
CA THR A 169 11.94 -1.55 1.88
C THR A 169 12.59 -2.75 2.54
N ALA A 170 11.81 -3.69 3.09
CA ALA A 170 12.34 -4.83 3.83
C ALA A 170 13.28 -5.71 2.99
N GLY A 171 14.48 -5.96 3.52
CA GLY A 171 15.49 -6.83 2.88
C GLY A 171 16.09 -6.29 1.58
N LEU A 172 16.00 -5.00 1.33
CA LEU A 172 16.68 -4.30 0.27
C LEU A 172 18.07 -3.82 0.75
N ASP A 173 19.02 -3.72 -0.17
CA ASP A 173 20.27 -3.04 0.12
C ASP A 173 20.09 -1.51 0.20
N PRO A 174 21.04 -0.76 0.80
CA PRO A 174 20.86 0.69 1.01
C PRO A 174 20.57 1.49 -0.26
N ASN A 175 21.16 1.12 -1.40
CA ASN A 175 20.91 1.82 -2.66
C ASN A 175 19.49 1.55 -3.17
N GLN A 176 19.01 0.31 -3.08
CA GLN A 176 17.65 -0.06 -3.46
C GLN A 176 16.61 0.61 -2.55
N VAL A 177 16.91 0.74 -1.25
CA VAL A 177 16.06 1.49 -0.30
C VAL A 177 15.90 2.94 -0.76
N LEU A 178 17.00 3.61 -1.11
CA LEU A 178 16.95 5.00 -1.62
C LEU A 178 16.08 5.14 -2.87
N GLU A 179 16.21 4.20 -3.82
CA GLU A 179 15.42 4.19 -5.06
C GLU A 179 13.92 4.00 -4.78
N VAL A 180 13.56 3.06 -3.90
CA VAL A 180 12.15 2.82 -3.52
C VAL A 180 11.57 4.04 -2.81
N ARG A 181 12.29 4.65 -1.87
CA ARG A 181 11.86 5.88 -1.16
C ARG A 181 11.65 7.03 -2.12
N LYS A 182 12.58 7.24 -3.07
CA LYS A 182 12.45 8.26 -4.11
C LYS A 182 11.19 8.05 -4.95
N THR A 183 10.92 6.79 -5.31
CA THR A 183 9.68 6.44 -6.02
C THR A 183 8.45 6.80 -5.18
N ILE A 184 8.37 6.36 -3.91
CA ILE A 184 7.23 6.63 -3.02
C ILE A 184 6.96 8.15 -2.91
N LYS A 185 8.00 8.95 -2.65
CA LYS A 185 7.87 10.42 -2.57
C LYS A 185 7.37 11.05 -3.87
N GLY A 186 7.80 10.53 -5.01
CA GLY A 186 7.42 11.05 -6.33
C GLY A 186 5.98 10.73 -6.75
N LEU A 187 5.27 9.86 -6.02
CA LEU A 187 3.92 9.43 -6.41
C LEU A 187 2.85 10.51 -6.20
N GLY A 188 3.02 11.42 -5.22
CA GLY A 188 2.03 12.45 -4.90
C GLY A 188 0.66 11.89 -4.49
N LYS A 189 0.64 10.72 -3.84
CA LYS A 189 -0.57 9.99 -3.42
C LYS A 189 -0.72 10.00 -1.89
N THR A 190 -1.90 9.65 -1.41
CA THR A 190 -2.09 9.30 0.00
C THR A 190 -1.51 7.92 0.25
N ILE A 191 -0.57 7.81 1.19
CA ILE A 191 0.19 6.58 1.42
C ILE A 191 0.21 6.21 2.89
N LEU A 192 -0.14 4.97 3.20
CA LEU A 192 0.14 4.32 4.48
C LEU A 192 1.18 3.23 4.24
N LEU A 193 2.36 3.38 4.80
CA LEU A 193 3.40 2.35 4.71
C LEU A 193 3.77 1.81 6.09
N SER A 194 3.96 0.49 6.23
CA SER A 194 4.51 -0.07 7.45
C SER A 194 6.03 -0.13 7.39
N THR A 195 6.65 0.04 8.54
CA THR A 195 8.08 -0.22 8.73
C THR A 195 8.39 -0.54 10.19
N HIS A 196 9.48 -1.24 10.43
CA HIS A 196 10.05 -1.44 11.76
C HIS A 196 11.37 -0.65 11.94
N ILE A 197 11.79 0.14 10.94
CA ILE A 197 13.05 0.87 10.90
C ILE A 197 12.81 2.36 11.09
N LEU A 198 13.01 2.87 12.32
CA LEU A 198 12.80 4.28 12.64
C LEU A 198 13.62 5.25 11.76
N GLN A 199 14.86 4.87 11.43
CA GLN A 199 15.76 5.72 10.62
C GLN A 199 15.26 5.95 9.20
N GLU A 200 14.35 5.12 8.70
CA GLU A 200 13.79 5.26 7.37
C GLU A 200 12.67 6.30 7.28
N VAL A 201 11.99 6.51 8.38
CA VAL A 201 10.74 7.27 8.42
C VAL A 201 10.90 8.75 8.05
N PRO A 202 11.88 9.52 8.60
CA PRO A 202 11.99 10.95 8.28
C PRO A 202 12.24 11.23 6.80
N GLU A 203 12.74 10.22 6.09
CA GLU A 203 13.08 10.36 4.67
C GLU A 203 11.91 10.06 3.73
N VAL A 204 10.80 9.50 4.23
CA VAL A 204 9.70 9.07 3.36
C VAL A 204 8.33 9.54 3.82
N ALA A 205 8.12 9.76 5.12
CA ALA A 205 6.81 10.05 5.69
C ALA A 205 6.72 11.46 6.29
N ASP A 206 5.53 12.04 6.18
CA ASP A 206 5.17 13.32 6.78
C ASP A 206 4.80 13.17 8.26
N ARG A 207 4.24 12.00 8.63
CA ARG A 207 3.77 11.68 9.98
C ARG A 207 4.02 10.22 10.33
N ILE A 208 4.17 9.96 11.63
CA ILE A 208 4.35 8.62 12.19
C ILE A 208 3.14 8.27 13.03
N ILE A 209 2.65 7.04 12.87
CA ILE A 209 1.75 6.38 13.81
C ILE A 209 2.53 5.23 14.45
N LEU A 210 2.67 5.26 15.77
CA LEU A 210 3.39 4.23 16.52
C LEU A 210 2.42 3.15 16.97
N ILE A 211 2.77 1.89 16.72
CA ILE A 211 2.00 0.73 17.20
C ILE A 211 2.91 -0.24 17.94
N ASN A 212 2.43 -0.71 19.09
CA ASN A 212 3.09 -1.77 19.85
C ASN A 212 2.05 -2.65 20.54
N HIS A 213 2.26 -3.98 20.53
CA HIS A 213 1.33 -4.96 21.11
C HIS A 213 -0.14 -4.73 20.69
N GLY A 214 -0.37 -4.40 19.43
CA GLY A 214 -1.70 -4.21 18.85
C GLY A 214 -2.38 -2.87 19.19
N ARG A 215 -1.72 -1.96 19.90
CA ARG A 215 -2.28 -0.65 20.32
C ARG A 215 -1.43 0.52 19.81
N LEU A 216 -2.07 1.66 19.60
CA LEU A 216 -1.35 2.91 19.32
C LEU A 216 -0.66 3.43 20.59
N ILE A 217 0.49 4.09 20.39
CA ILE A 217 1.28 4.71 21.46
C ILE A 217 1.21 6.23 21.31
#